data_f163bcaccc24108b9427fe6cccfbe2c8
#
_entry.id   f163bcaccc24108b9427fe6cccfbe2c8
#
_cell.length_a   1.000
_cell.length_b   1.000
_cell.length_c   1.000
_cell.angle_alpha   90.00
_cell.angle_beta   90.00
_cell.angle_gamma   90.00
#
_symmetry.space_group_name_H-M   'P 1'
#
loop_
_entity.id
_entity.type
_entity.pdbx_description
1 polymer ?
#
loop_
_entity_poly.entity_id
_entity_poly.type
_entity_poly.pdbx_seq_one_letter_code
_entity_poly.pdbx_strand_id
1 'polypeptide(L)'
;MGVLRKFSRKLCRSKSGNAAILVGLGMPALMGGAGLAVDTAQWYLWQRELQFAADQAALAAAWSRGNGDTTNAYITRADQEFSDNLSITGSKGATHAAALADYDGGTQNSVVVTAEVTANLPFAGFVMGRSATIRVNAQATWETIAEWRACLLALDKTQSKGLWFNGGPTVNAACGIGALSNNNRAIEISGSSGTYDVGSVATAGKIVDEHDGFANATKAENVEDLYDPFESLTPPDNPTPRTLTCATSSVSYTANEQTVVSISYDYFIGRNARQAVAYDEFIDAKADETNTSQLNGQTYTTLPVDESSTVVSDLYQVAGSGPDKVYEQATTTTTITYNVTGNVSTSGGANLLPGTYSDFDLSCDTTLASGIYVIDGGDLNVNAQYSLRGSGVMFVLKNGAGLTINGGADIELTAMTVNELIAAGVAADDAEDLAGMLIFEDPNSRGAQNNMINGNASTFLNGVIYTPNSDIEMAGTAGANSECLMVAAKAINISGTADLSSFCESGFDEDNLKVFGSGGTRVRLVA
;
A
#
# COMPACT_ATOMS: atom_id res chain seq x y z
N MET A 1 -9.64 -100.54 30.43
CA MET A 1 -10.01 -99.86 29.12
C MET A 1 -11.41 -99.27 29.07
N GLY A 2 -12.27 -99.47 30.06
CA GLY A 2 -13.66 -98.95 30.04
C GLY A 2 -13.87 -97.53 30.52
N VAL A 3 -12.96 -96.92 31.30
CA VAL A 3 -13.14 -95.58 31.90
C VAL A 3 -12.77 -94.45 30.87
N LEU A 4 -11.73 -94.67 30.11
CA LEU A 4 -11.28 -93.68 29.04
C LEU A 4 -12.33 -93.55 27.92
N ARG A 5 -13.01 -94.68 27.54
CA ARG A 5 -14.06 -94.69 26.53
C ARG A 5 -15.35 -94.02 26.98
N LYS A 6 -15.66 -94.03 28.31
CA LYS A 6 -16.78 -93.28 28.88
C LYS A 6 -16.48 -91.79 29.00
N PHE A 7 -15.24 -91.45 29.29
CA PHE A 7 -14.80 -90.03 29.36
C PHE A 7 -14.81 -89.32 27.97
N SER A 8 -14.29 -90.01 26.95
CA SER A 8 -14.30 -89.52 25.60
C SER A 8 -15.73 -89.34 25.00
N ARG A 9 -16.66 -90.30 25.32
CA ARG A 9 -18.07 -90.19 24.94
C ARG A 9 -18.83 -89.02 25.66
N LYS A 10 -18.49 -88.72 26.93
CA LYS A 10 -19.04 -87.55 27.64
C LYS A 10 -18.51 -86.26 27.10
N LEU A 11 -17.23 -86.17 26.74
CA LEU A 11 -16.64 -85.00 26.09
C LEU A 11 -17.28 -84.67 24.71
N CYS A 12 -17.49 -85.72 23.87
CA CYS A 12 -18.14 -85.56 22.59
C CYS A 12 -19.64 -85.24 22.59
N ARG A 13 -20.32 -85.40 23.77
CA ARG A 13 -21.74 -85.10 23.96
C ARG A 13 -22.02 -83.86 24.79
N SER A 14 -20.99 -83.19 25.31
CA SER A 14 -21.14 -81.98 26.12
C SER A 14 -21.32 -80.76 25.17
N LYS A 15 -22.50 -80.16 25.19
CA LYS A 15 -22.77 -78.89 24.45
C LYS A 15 -21.90 -77.75 24.98
N SER A 16 -21.39 -77.84 26.22
CA SER A 16 -20.43 -76.91 26.81
C SER A 16 -19.04 -77.00 26.18
N GLY A 17 -18.63 -78.20 25.71
CA GLY A 17 -17.38 -78.36 24.96
C GLY A 17 -17.40 -77.71 23.61
N ASN A 18 -18.55 -77.70 22.98
CA ASN A 18 -18.72 -77.06 21.67
C ASN A 18 -18.57 -75.54 21.77
N ALA A 19 -19.09 -74.91 22.83
CA ALA A 19 -18.89 -73.50 23.11
C ALA A 19 -17.40 -73.19 23.42
N ALA A 20 -16.70 -74.02 24.17
CA ALA A 20 -15.27 -73.82 24.44
C ALA A 20 -14.39 -74.00 23.21
N ILE A 21 -14.74 -74.87 22.27
CA ILE A 21 -14.06 -75.05 21.00
C ILE A 21 -14.31 -73.82 20.13
N LEU A 22 -15.56 -73.32 20.03
CA LEU A 22 -15.90 -72.13 19.28
C LEU A 22 -15.20 -70.91 19.85
N VAL A 23 -15.15 -70.75 21.18
CA VAL A 23 -14.42 -69.65 21.80
C VAL A 23 -12.91 -69.81 21.59
N GLY A 24 -12.38 -71.04 21.78
CA GLY A 24 -10.94 -71.29 21.55
C GLY A 24 -10.45 -71.12 20.14
N LEU A 25 -11.28 -71.37 19.12
CA LEU A 25 -10.95 -71.11 17.69
C LEU A 25 -11.30 -69.67 17.26
N GLY A 26 -12.35 -69.09 17.85
CA GLY A 26 -12.77 -67.72 17.52
C GLY A 26 -11.93 -66.64 18.21
N MET A 27 -11.44 -66.89 19.41
CA MET A 27 -10.65 -65.89 20.14
C MET A 27 -9.38 -65.43 19.43
N PRO A 28 -8.55 -66.31 18.85
CA PRO A 28 -7.39 -65.85 18.06
C PRO A 28 -7.78 -64.99 16.85
N ALA A 29 -8.88 -65.32 16.18
CA ALA A 29 -9.39 -64.51 15.07
C ALA A 29 -9.90 -63.13 15.53
N LEU A 30 -10.61 -63.08 16.65
CA LEU A 30 -11.07 -61.83 17.27
C LEU A 30 -9.87 -60.98 17.77
N MET A 31 -8.91 -61.59 18.45
CA MET A 31 -7.70 -60.92 18.90
C MET A 31 -6.87 -60.43 17.71
N GLY A 32 -6.74 -61.21 16.64
CA GLY A 32 -6.08 -60.81 15.40
C GLY A 32 -6.78 -59.65 14.73
N GLY A 33 -8.11 -59.71 14.60
CA GLY A 33 -8.91 -58.63 14.04
C GLY A 33 -8.84 -57.34 14.87
N ALA A 34 -8.96 -57.44 16.20
CA ALA A 34 -8.82 -56.30 17.11
C ALA A 34 -7.40 -55.70 17.07
N GLY A 35 -6.36 -56.55 17.02
CA GLY A 35 -4.98 -56.09 16.90
C GLY A 35 -4.68 -55.37 15.60
N LEU A 36 -5.18 -55.90 14.48
CA LEU A 36 -5.08 -55.22 13.19
C LEU A 36 -5.84 -53.90 13.14
N ALA A 37 -7.01 -53.83 13.81
CA ALA A 37 -7.76 -52.57 13.89
C ALA A 37 -6.98 -51.50 14.69
N VAL A 38 -6.33 -51.88 15.79
CA VAL A 38 -5.48 -50.99 16.59
C VAL A 38 -4.27 -50.53 15.76
N ASP A 39 -3.61 -51.44 15.06
CA ASP A 39 -2.46 -51.13 14.21
C ASP A 39 -2.84 -50.17 13.06
N THR A 40 -4.00 -50.41 12.43
CA THR A 40 -4.52 -49.56 11.36
C THR A 40 -4.84 -48.16 11.90
N ALA A 41 -5.48 -48.05 13.05
CA ALA A 41 -5.76 -46.78 13.69
C ALA A 41 -4.47 -46.03 14.05
N GLN A 42 -3.48 -46.75 14.62
CA GLN A 42 -2.18 -46.16 14.96
C GLN A 42 -1.39 -45.72 13.74
N TRP A 43 -1.38 -46.53 12.67
CA TRP A 43 -0.75 -46.19 11.39
C TRP A 43 -1.37 -44.94 10.79
N TYR A 44 -2.72 -44.84 10.82
CA TYR A 44 -3.45 -43.66 10.30
C TYR A 44 -3.17 -42.39 11.12
N LEU A 45 -3.10 -42.52 12.47
CA LEU A 45 -2.74 -41.38 13.32
C LEU A 45 -1.32 -40.87 13.03
N TRP A 46 -0.36 -41.78 12.87
CA TRP A 46 1.01 -41.39 12.54
C TRP A 46 1.11 -40.76 11.12
N GLN A 47 0.40 -41.33 10.15
CA GLN A 47 0.34 -40.78 8.81
C GLN A 47 -0.24 -39.36 8.83
N ARG A 48 -1.33 -39.15 9.56
CA ARG A 48 -1.97 -37.83 9.66
C ARG A 48 -1.07 -36.79 10.35
N GLU A 49 -0.41 -37.18 11.45
CA GLU A 49 0.54 -36.29 12.12
C GLU A 49 1.71 -35.94 11.23
N LEU A 50 2.30 -36.92 10.56
CA LEU A 50 3.44 -36.73 9.67
C LEU A 50 3.06 -35.87 8.46
N GLN A 51 1.87 -36.09 7.87
CA GLN A 51 1.35 -35.27 6.77
C GLN A 51 1.15 -33.83 7.21
N PHE A 52 0.50 -33.61 8.36
CA PHE A 52 0.31 -32.27 8.89
C PHE A 52 1.63 -31.54 9.11
N ALA A 53 2.62 -32.19 9.71
CA ALA A 53 3.95 -31.60 9.88
C ALA A 53 4.64 -31.28 8.55
N ALA A 54 4.50 -32.16 7.54
CA ALA A 54 5.04 -31.92 6.21
C ALA A 54 4.33 -30.75 5.49
N ASP A 55 3.00 -30.66 5.62
CA ASP A 55 2.20 -29.56 5.06
C ASP A 55 2.62 -28.21 5.65
N GLN A 56 2.76 -28.12 6.99
CA GLN A 56 3.20 -26.89 7.65
C GLN A 56 4.64 -26.51 7.24
N ALA A 57 5.53 -27.49 7.19
CA ALA A 57 6.91 -27.29 6.74
C ALA A 57 7.00 -26.81 5.29
N ALA A 58 6.17 -27.36 4.40
CA ALA A 58 6.13 -26.94 2.99
C ALA A 58 5.61 -25.49 2.85
N LEU A 59 4.54 -25.15 3.56
CA LEU A 59 3.99 -23.78 3.58
C LEU A 59 5.00 -22.77 4.13
N ALA A 60 5.65 -23.06 5.25
CA ALA A 60 6.63 -22.18 5.87
C ALA A 60 7.88 -21.98 5.00
N ALA A 61 8.34 -23.04 4.35
CA ALA A 61 9.45 -22.98 3.41
C ALA A 61 9.11 -22.18 2.15
N ALA A 62 7.91 -22.39 1.60
CA ALA A 62 7.41 -21.65 0.45
C ALA A 62 7.25 -20.16 0.78
N TRP A 63 6.76 -19.83 1.98
CA TRP A 63 6.67 -18.45 2.47
C TRP A 63 8.05 -17.78 2.59
N SER A 64 9.05 -18.49 3.14
CA SER A 64 10.43 -17.99 3.22
C SER A 64 10.98 -17.67 1.83
N ARG A 65 10.80 -18.58 0.86
CA ARG A 65 11.23 -18.36 -0.53
C ARG A 65 10.52 -17.20 -1.20
N GLY A 66 9.21 -17.10 -1.03
CA GLY A 66 8.39 -16.02 -1.60
C GLY A 66 8.75 -14.64 -1.05
N ASN A 67 9.21 -14.56 0.20
CA ASN A 67 9.68 -13.32 0.82
C ASN A 67 11.17 -13.00 0.54
N GLY A 68 11.72 -13.51 -0.55
CA GLY A 68 13.03 -13.12 -1.06
C GLY A 68 14.20 -13.89 -0.48
N ASP A 69 13.98 -15.02 0.21
CA ASP A 69 15.08 -15.89 0.62
C ASP A 69 15.78 -16.49 -0.61
N THR A 70 16.94 -15.97 -0.93
CA THR A 70 17.82 -16.47 -2.00
C THR A 70 18.83 -17.51 -1.51
N THR A 71 18.87 -17.74 -0.20
CA THR A 71 19.75 -18.70 0.48
C THR A 71 19.03 -20.03 0.71
N ASN A 72 19.56 -20.85 1.58
CA ASN A 72 18.91 -22.09 2.02
C ASN A 72 18.12 -21.91 3.34
N ALA A 73 17.75 -20.69 3.72
CA ALA A 73 17.00 -20.43 4.94
C ALA A 73 15.62 -21.09 4.93
N TYR A 74 15.02 -21.30 3.74
CA TYR A 74 13.77 -22.05 3.58
C TYR A 74 13.88 -23.49 4.14
N ILE A 75 15.05 -24.13 4.02
CA ILE A 75 15.29 -25.48 4.60
C ILE A 75 15.24 -25.39 6.11
N THR A 76 15.94 -24.42 6.72
CA THR A 76 15.93 -24.20 8.16
C THR A 76 14.52 -23.90 8.68
N ARG A 77 13.75 -23.16 7.91
CA ARG A 77 12.35 -22.87 8.24
C ARG A 77 11.47 -24.12 8.16
N ALA A 78 11.67 -24.94 7.12
CA ALA A 78 11.00 -26.23 7.01
C ALA A 78 11.34 -27.15 8.20
N ASP A 79 12.64 -27.20 8.58
CA ASP A 79 13.12 -28.03 9.69
C ASP A 79 12.46 -27.62 11.02
N GLN A 80 12.34 -26.32 11.28
CA GLN A 80 11.69 -25.81 12.48
C GLN A 80 10.21 -26.18 12.52
N GLU A 81 9.45 -25.83 11.49
CA GLU A 81 8.01 -26.09 11.45
C GLU A 81 7.70 -27.58 11.46
N PHE A 82 8.49 -28.39 10.76
CA PHE A 82 8.33 -29.83 10.80
C PHE A 82 8.50 -30.37 12.24
N SER A 83 9.57 -29.96 12.90
CA SER A 83 9.90 -30.41 14.25
C SER A 83 8.86 -29.97 15.29
N ASP A 84 8.38 -28.73 15.17
CA ASP A 84 7.41 -28.15 16.11
C ASP A 84 6.02 -28.77 15.99
N ASN A 85 5.69 -29.35 14.83
CA ASN A 85 4.41 -30.02 14.58
C ASN A 85 4.44 -31.54 14.79
N LEU A 86 5.58 -32.09 15.24
CA LEU A 86 5.69 -33.51 15.63
C LEU A 86 5.41 -33.73 17.12
N SER A 87 4.72 -34.81 17.41
CA SER A 87 4.48 -35.28 18.77
C SER A 87 4.90 -36.76 18.92
N ILE A 88 4.05 -37.68 18.51
CA ILE A 88 4.30 -39.12 18.63
C ILE A 88 5.36 -39.59 17.65
N THR A 89 5.27 -39.17 16.39
CA THR A 89 6.18 -39.60 15.33
C THR A 89 7.59 -39.02 15.50
N GLY A 90 7.71 -37.84 16.12
CA GLY A 90 9.00 -37.28 16.52
C GLY A 90 9.78 -38.19 17.48
N SER A 91 9.10 -38.76 18.48
CA SER A 91 9.70 -39.74 19.42
C SER A 91 10.08 -41.07 18.75
N LYS A 92 9.60 -41.32 17.52
CA LYS A 92 9.91 -42.51 16.70
C LYS A 92 11.04 -42.29 15.70
N GLY A 93 11.64 -41.09 15.70
CA GLY A 93 12.72 -40.74 14.78
C GLY A 93 12.23 -40.41 13.38
N ALA A 94 11.10 -39.71 13.28
CA ALA A 94 10.66 -39.17 11.99
C ALA A 94 11.73 -38.28 11.38
N THR A 95 11.94 -38.43 10.08
CA THR A 95 12.90 -37.65 9.28
C THR A 95 12.19 -36.96 8.13
N HIS A 96 12.76 -35.88 7.64
CA HIS A 96 12.23 -35.15 6.49
C HIS A 96 13.35 -34.57 5.65
N ALA A 97 12.99 -34.11 4.45
CA ALA A 97 13.84 -33.33 3.58
C ALA A 97 12.99 -32.33 2.78
N ALA A 98 13.46 -31.08 2.69
CA ALA A 98 12.85 -30.03 1.89
C ALA A 98 13.71 -29.71 0.68
N ALA A 99 13.11 -29.59 -0.49
CA ALA A 99 13.79 -29.23 -1.74
C ALA A 99 12.90 -28.36 -2.62
N LEU A 100 13.54 -27.51 -3.44
CA LEU A 100 12.84 -26.77 -4.48
C LEU A 100 12.36 -27.73 -5.58
N ALA A 101 11.20 -27.44 -6.13
CA ALA A 101 10.59 -28.20 -7.21
C ALA A 101 9.85 -27.28 -8.17
N ASP A 102 9.60 -27.80 -9.36
CA ASP A 102 8.82 -27.12 -10.39
C ASP A 102 7.34 -27.39 -10.16
N TYR A 103 6.50 -26.39 -10.40
CA TYR A 103 5.06 -26.49 -10.34
C TYR A 103 4.40 -25.70 -11.47
N ASP A 104 3.41 -26.31 -12.15
CA ASP A 104 2.59 -25.69 -13.19
C ASP A 104 3.37 -24.91 -14.26
N GLY A 105 4.45 -25.53 -14.77
CA GLY A 105 5.30 -24.95 -15.81
C GLY A 105 6.35 -23.93 -15.33
N GLY A 106 6.34 -23.54 -14.07
CA GLY A 106 7.38 -22.70 -13.47
C GLY A 106 8.60 -23.52 -13.04
N THR A 107 9.74 -22.85 -12.93
CA THR A 107 11.01 -23.49 -12.50
C THR A 107 11.32 -23.10 -11.07
N GLN A 108 11.51 -24.09 -10.19
CA GLN A 108 11.85 -23.90 -8.76
C GLN A 108 10.91 -22.91 -8.03
N ASN A 109 9.63 -22.95 -8.38
CA ASN A 109 8.58 -22.07 -7.87
C ASN A 109 7.71 -22.75 -6.79
N SER A 110 8.17 -23.87 -6.25
CA SER A 110 7.53 -24.59 -5.15
C SER A 110 8.57 -25.26 -4.26
N VAL A 111 8.16 -25.62 -3.06
CA VAL A 111 8.94 -26.46 -2.13
C VAL A 111 8.20 -27.76 -1.92
N VAL A 112 8.91 -28.88 -2.10
CA VAL A 112 8.44 -30.22 -1.73
C VAL A 112 9.11 -30.64 -0.44
N VAL A 113 8.31 -31.07 0.53
CA VAL A 113 8.77 -31.69 1.76
C VAL A 113 8.37 -33.15 1.73
N THR A 114 9.36 -34.02 1.79
CA THR A 114 9.15 -35.48 1.96
C THR A 114 9.47 -35.87 3.38
N ALA A 115 8.64 -36.68 3.99
CA ALA A 115 8.89 -37.14 5.34
C ALA A 115 8.61 -38.63 5.50
N GLU A 116 9.37 -39.26 6.40
CA GLU A 116 9.18 -40.69 6.71
C GLU A 116 9.39 -40.98 8.19
N VAL A 117 8.68 -42.00 8.64
CA VAL A 117 8.89 -42.60 9.95
C VAL A 117 8.80 -44.13 9.84
N THR A 118 9.74 -44.82 10.47
CA THR A 118 9.75 -46.30 10.55
C THR A 118 9.66 -46.71 12.01
N ALA A 119 8.54 -47.34 12.36
CA ALA A 119 8.32 -47.76 13.72
C ALA A 119 7.51 -49.09 13.78
N ASN A 120 7.62 -49.80 14.90
CA ASN A 120 6.84 -50.99 15.14
C ASN A 120 5.40 -50.63 15.49
N LEU A 121 4.45 -51.25 14.79
CA LEU A 121 3.05 -51.20 15.16
C LEU A 121 2.81 -52.10 16.38
N PRO A 122 1.88 -51.76 17.29
CA PRO A 122 1.70 -52.49 18.57
C PRO A 122 1.46 -53.99 18.41
N PHE A 123 0.56 -54.39 17.53
CA PHE A 123 0.20 -55.78 17.31
C PHE A 123 1.09 -56.49 16.27
N ALA A 124 1.24 -55.90 15.07
CA ALA A 124 2.04 -56.50 14.03
C ALA A 124 3.54 -56.53 14.39
N GLY A 125 4.05 -55.52 15.09
CA GLY A 125 5.40 -55.50 15.63
C GLY A 125 5.64 -56.63 16.65
N PHE A 126 4.66 -56.91 17.52
CA PHE A 126 4.75 -57.98 18.49
C PHE A 126 4.64 -59.38 17.85
N VAL A 127 3.70 -59.55 16.88
CA VAL A 127 3.43 -60.86 16.26
C VAL A 127 4.41 -61.21 15.17
N MET A 128 4.78 -60.23 14.32
CA MET A 128 5.60 -60.46 13.11
C MET A 128 7.03 -59.94 13.25
N GLY A 129 7.33 -59.13 14.28
CA GLY A 129 8.66 -58.53 14.44
C GLY A 129 9.05 -57.54 13.32
N ARG A 130 8.06 -56.98 12.64
CA ARG A 130 8.29 -56.06 11.48
C ARG A 130 7.86 -54.65 11.81
N SER A 131 8.69 -53.69 11.37
CA SER A 131 8.37 -52.27 11.40
C SER A 131 7.52 -51.88 10.16
N ALA A 132 6.65 -50.90 10.34
CA ALA A 132 5.95 -50.24 9.26
C ALA A 132 6.66 -48.92 8.96
N THR A 133 6.87 -48.63 7.68
CA THR A 133 7.36 -47.32 7.20
C THR A 133 6.20 -46.54 6.62
N ILE A 134 6.02 -45.33 7.12
CA ILE A 134 5.05 -44.35 6.60
C ILE A 134 5.84 -43.28 5.90
N ARG A 135 5.41 -42.94 4.68
CA ARG A 135 5.97 -41.86 3.87
C ARG A 135 4.86 -40.94 3.46
N VAL A 136 5.15 -39.64 3.54
CA VAL A 136 4.26 -38.58 3.11
C VAL A 136 5.06 -37.56 2.31
N ASN A 137 4.37 -36.80 1.49
CA ASN A 137 4.92 -35.65 0.81
C ASN A 137 3.91 -34.50 0.83
N ALA A 138 4.42 -33.28 0.88
CA ALA A 138 3.66 -32.06 0.74
C ALA A 138 4.37 -31.15 -0.24
N GLN A 139 3.63 -30.45 -1.08
CA GLN A 139 4.19 -29.44 -1.96
C GLN A 139 3.42 -28.14 -1.77
N ALA A 140 4.16 -27.04 -1.59
CA ALA A 140 3.60 -25.72 -1.52
C ALA A 140 4.28 -24.79 -2.54
N THR A 141 3.50 -24.02 -3.23
CA THR A 141 3.97 -22.97 -4.15
C THR A 141 3.77 -21.60 -3.52
N TRP A 142 4.48 -20.61 -4.03
CA TRP A 142 4.31 -19.20 -3.69
C TRP A 142 4.04 -18.37 -4.94
N GLU A 143 3.29 -17.34 -4.73
CA GLU A 143 2.99 -16.31 -5.71
C GLU A 143 3.39 -14.96 -5.11
N THR A 144 4.15 -14.15 -5.84
CA THR A 144 4.37 -12.75 -5.45
C THR A 144 3.12 -11.98 -5.82
N ILE A 145 2.43 -11.47 -4.82
CA ILE A 145 1.30 -10.55 -5.03
C ILE A 145 1.92 -9.20 -5.41
N ALA A 146 1.49 -8.63 -6.52
CA ALA A 146 1.91 -7.31 -6.94
C ALA A 146 1.45 -6.27 -5.90
N GLU A 147 2.34 -5.36 -5.56
CA GLU A 147 1.98 -4.16 -4.83
C GLU A 147 1.30 -3.20 -5.80
N TRP A 148 0.11 -2.73 -5.43
CA TRP A 148 -0.67 -1.82 -6.25
C TRP A 148 -0.65 -0.43 -5.66
N ARG A 149 -0.24 0.55 -6.46
CA ARG A 149 -0.25 1.97 -6.13
C ARG A 149 -1.14 2.69 -7.13
N ALA A 150 -1.79 3.75 -6.71
CA ALA A 150 -2.66 4.52 -7.59
C ALA A 150 -2.70 5.99 -7.17
N CYS A 151 -2.76 6.86 -8.15
CA CYS A 151 -3.08 8.27 -7.96
C CYS A 151 -4.57 8.57 -8.17
N LEU A 152 -5.31 7.67 -8.81
CA LEU A 152 -6.78 7.69 -8.85
C LEU A 152 -7.32 6.40 -8.23
N LEU A 153 -7.98 6.51 -7.08
CA LEU A 153 -8.49 5.37 -6.32
C LEU A 153 -9.96 5.55 -5.97
N ALA A 154 -10.82 4.70 -6.53
CA ALA A 154 -12.24 4.63 -6.15
C ALA A 154 -12.42 3.68 -4.97
N LEU A 155 -13.02 4.16 -3.88
CA LEU A 155 -13.04 3.50 -2.57
C LEU A 155 -14.29 2.65 -2.31
N ASP A 156 -15.43 2.93 -3.00
CA ASP A 156 -16.65 2.12 -2.78
C ASP A 156 -16.43 0.68 -3.23
N LYS A 157 -16.71 -0.25 -2.32
CA LYS A 157 -16.42 -1.69 -2.51
C LYS A 157 -17.43 -2.41 -3.42
N THR A 158 -18.53 -1.74 -3.82
CA THR A 158 -19.66 -2.37 -4.53
C THR A 158 -20.19 -1.57 -5.72
N GLN A 159 -19.87 -0.29 -5.78
CA GLN A 159 -20.43 0.63 -6.78
C GLN A 159 -20.04 0.23 -8.21
N SER A 160 -21.02 0.21 -9.10
CA SER A 160 -20.77 0.16 -10.54
C SER A 160 -20.18 1.49 -10.99
N LYS A 161 -19.16 1.46 -11.85
CA LYS A 161 -18.47 2.66 -12.30
C LYS A 161 -17.85 3.44 -11.12
N GLY A 162 -17.22 2.73 -10.24
CA GLY A 162 -16.45 3.36 -9.15
C GLY A 162 -15.42 4.33 -9.72
N LEU A 163 -14.71 3.93 -10.77
CA LEU A 163 -13.90 4.82 -11.59
C LEU A 163 -14.44 4.80 -13.02
N TRP A 164 -14.92 5.96 -13.48
CA TRP A 164 -15.60 6.08 -14.77
C TRP A 164 -15.01 7.18 -15.65
N PHE A 165 -14.60 6.81 -16.85
CA PHE A 165 -14.12 7.72 -17.88
C PHE A 165 -15.17 7.86 -18.97
N ASN A 166 -15.74 9.06 -19.11
CA ASN A 166 -16.81 9.35 -20.05
C ASN A 166 -16.45 10.51 -20.96
N GLY A 167 -16.61 10.34 -22.26
CA GLY A 167 -16.22 11.34 -23.25
C GLY A 167 -14.83 11.07 -23.84
N GLY A 168 -13.98 12.06 -23.89
CA GLY A 168 -12.64 11.98 -24.48
C GLY A 168 -11.55 12.59 -23.59
N PRO A 169 -11.42 12.20 -22.32
CA PRO A 169 -10.41 12.79 -21.46
C PRO A 169 -8.99 12.37 -21.86
N THR A 170 -8.04 13.25 -21.58
CA THR A 170 -6.61 12.92 -21.57
C THR A 170 -6.21 12.63 -20.13
N VAL A 171 -5.75 11.41 -19.85
CA VAL A 171 -5.36 10.96 -18.52
C VAL A 171 -3.92 10.46 -18.57
N ASN A 172 -3.03 11.13 -17.87
CA ASN A 172 -1.67 10.65 -17.63
C ASN A 172 -1.53 10.30 -16.14
N ALA A 173 -1.58 9.02 -15.85
CA ALA A 173 -1.51 8.45 -14.51
C ALA A 173 -0.46 7.33 -14.48
N ALA A 174 0.81 7.67 -14.72
CA ALA A 174 1.94 6.72 -14.66
C ALA A 174 2.01 5.99 -13.32
N CYS A 175 1.54 6.62 -12.26
CA CYS A 175 1.36 6.10 -10.90
C CYS A 175 0.29 5.02 -10.76
N GLY A 176 -0.50 4.73 -11.80
CA GLY A 176 -1.56 3.75 -11.78
C GLY A 176 -2.93 4.29 -11.33
N ILE A 177 -3.95 3.48 -11.57
CA ILE A 177 -5.34 3.74 -11.17
C ILE A 177 -5.96 2.50 -10.52
N GLY A 178 -6.91 2.69 -9.60
CA GLY A 178 -7.51 1.60 -8.87
C GLY A 178 -8.98 1.77 -8.52
N ALA A 179 -9.67 0.65 -8.27
CA ALA A 179 -11.01 0.64 -7.70
C ALA A 179 -11.18 -0.53 -6.73
N LEU A 180 -11.66 -0.26 -5.52
CA LEU A 180 -11.93 -1.29 -4.52
C LEU A 180 -13.22 -2.06 -4.80
N SER A 181 -14.03 -1.61 -5.75
CA SER A 181 -15.30 -2.22 -6.10
C SER A 181 -15.14 -3.62 -6.70
N ASN A 182 -15.90 -4.56 -6.18
CA ASN A 182 -16.04 -5.92 -6.70
C ASN A 182 -17.09 -6.06 -7.82
N ASN A 183 -17.60 -4.93 -8.32
CA ASN A 183 -18.61 -4.92 -9.37
C ASN A 183 -18.02 -5.37 -10.71
N ASN A 184 -18.85 -5.96 -11.58
CA ASN A 184 -18.45 -6.36 -12.93
C ASN A 184 -18.21 -5.16 -13.89
N ARG A 185 -18.39 -3.94 -13.41
CA ARG A 185 -18.09 -2.66 -14.07
C ARG A 185 -17.46 -1.70 -13.04
N ALA A 186 -16.44 -2.14 -12.31
CA ALA A 186 -15.80 -1.36 -11.30
C ALA A 186 -15.03 -0.17 -11.89
N ILE A 187 -14.30 -0.42 -12.98
CA ILE A 187 -13.65 0.59 -13.81
C ILE A 187 -14.23 0.53 -15.21
N GLU A 188 -14.61 1.67 -15.77
CA GLU A 188 -15.23 1.72 -17.09
C GLU A 188 -14.75 2.90 -17.94
N ILE A 189 -14.37 2.62 -19.19
CA ILE A 189 -14.22 3.60 -20.27
C ILE A 189 -15.43 3.53 -21.16
N SER A 190 -16.21 4.62 -21.25
CA SER A 190 -17.40 4.71 -22.10
C SER A 190 -17.20 5.57 -23.35
N GLY A 191 -16.09 6.31 -23.45
CA GLY A 191 -15.77 7.18 -24.59
C GLY A 191 -14.72 6.55 -25.51
N SER A 192 -14.81 6.83 -26.81
CA SER A 192 -13.88 6.30 -27.82
C SER A 192 -12.75 7.26 -28.20
N SER A 193 -12.74 8.48 -27.68
CA SER A 193 -11.79 9.54 -28.07
C SER A 193 -10.79 9.95 -27.00
N GLY A 194 -10.79 9.27 -25.86
CA GLY A 194 -9.86 9.54 -24.76
C GLY A 194 -8.44 9.04 -25.04
N THR A 195 -7.48 9.67 -24.39
CA THR A 195 -6.06 9.25 -24.39
C THR A 195 -5.68 8.88 -22.97
N TYR A 196 -5.14 7.67 -22.78
CA TYR A 196 -4.82 7.14 -21.46
C TYR A 196 -3.37 6.65 -21.43
N ASP A 197 -2.53 7.35 -20.69
CA ASP A 197 -1.18 6.91 -20.36
C ASP A 197 -1.16 6.52 -18.87
N VAL A 198 -1.43 5.23 -18.61
CA VAL A 198 -1.63 4.69 -17.28
C VAL A 198 -0.66 3.53 -17.06
N GLY A 199 0.12 3.57 -15.97
CA GLY A 199 1.11 2.55 -15.66
C GLY A 199 0.45 1.20 -15.27
N SER A 200 -0.54 1.25 -14.40
CA SER A 200 -1.26 0.04 -13.93
C SER A 200 -2.73 0.32 -13.67
N VAL A 201 -3.55 -0.73 -13.82
CA VAL A 201 -5.00 -0.69 -13.54
C VAL A 201 -5.36 -1.90 -12.70
N ALA A 202 -5.77 -1.70 -11.46
CA ALA A 202 -6.14 -2.79 -10.57
C ALA A 202 -7.53 -2.60 -9.94
N THR A 203 -8.31 -3.68 -9.86
CA THR A 203 -9.63 -3.65 -9.24
C THR A 203 -10.02 -4.99 -8.62
N ALA A 204 -10.79 -4.94 -7.54
CA ALA A 204 -11.42 -6.13 -6.97
C ALA A 204 -12.55 -6.70 -7.86
N GLY A 205 -13.06 -5.91 -8.81
CA GLY A 205 -14.07 -6.31 -9.78
C GLY A 205 -13.51 -6.47 -11.19
N LYS A 206 -14.21 -5.88 -12.18
CA LYS A 206 -13.84 -5.96 -13.58
C LYS A 206 -13.64 -4.60 -14.22
N ILE A 207 -12.83 -4.61 -15.27
CA ILE A 207 -12.53 -3.46 -16.13
C ILE A 207 -13.35 -3.61 -17.41
N VAL A 208 -14.15 -2.61 -17.75
CA VAL A 208 -14.86 -2.50 -19.02
C VAL A 208 -14.17 -1.45 -19.87
N ASP A 209 -13.43 -1.91 -20.85
CA ASP A 209 -12.59 -1.10 -21.75
C ASP A 209 -12.84 -1.55 -23.20
N GLU A 210 -13.97 -1.08 -23.77
CA GLU A 210 -14.41 -1.50 -25.11
C GLU A 210 -13.57 -0.91 -26.25
N HIS A 211 -12.69 0.05 -25.93
CA HIS A 211 -11.92 0.80 -26.92
C HIS A 211 -10.42 0.65 -26.74
N ASP A 212 -9.98 -0.31 -25.93
CA ASP A 212 -8.56 -0.57 -25.63
C ASP A 212 -7.80 0.68 -25.12
N GLY A 213 -8.49 1.53 -24.35
CA GLY A 213 -7.89 2.74 -23.78
C GLY A 213 -6.72 2.43 -22.85
N PHE A 214 -6.77 1.31 -22.15
CA PHE A 214 -5.69 0.81 -21.27
C PHE A 214 -4.80 -0.24 -21.95
N ALA A 215 -4.60 -0.19 -23.27
CA ALA A 215 -3.84 -1.21 -24.01
C ALA A 215 -2.40 -1.37 -23.50
N ASN A 216 -1.78 -0.28 -23.03
CA ASN A 216 -0.39 -0.27 -22.57
C ASN A 216 -0.23 -0.46 -21.05
N ALA A 217 -1.33 -0.45 -20.29
CA ALA A 217 -1.30 -0.58 -18.84
C ALA A 217 -1.20 -2.04 -18.38
N THR A 218 -0.55 -2.26 -17.26
CA THR A 218 -0.64 -3.55 -16.54
C THR A 218 -2.02 -3.67 -15.89
N LYS A 219 -2.87 -4.59 -16.39
CA LYS A 219 -4.25 -4.76 -15.92
C LYS A 219 -4.37 -5.93 -14.95
N ALA A 220 -5.08 -5.74 -13.83
CA ALA A 220 -5.46 -6.80 -12.91
C ALA A 220 -6.92 -6.67 -12.48
N GLU A 221 -7.67 -7.76 -12.65
CA GLU A 221 -9.07 -7.90 -12.27
C GLU A 221 -9.23 -8.94 -11.16
N ASN A 222 -10.31 -8.82 -10.39
CA ASN A 222 -10.62 -9.71 -9.28
C ASN A 222 -9.45 -9.83 -8.29
N VAL A 223 -8.75 -8.71 -8.05
CA VAL A 223 -7.65 -8.64 -7.09
C VAL A 223 -8.25 -8.73 -5.68
N GLU A 224 -7.77 -9.70 -4.92
CA GLU A 224 -8.14 -9.84 -3.52
C GLU A 224 -7.28 -8.89 -2.65
N ASP A 225 -7.79 -8.57 -1.46
CA ASP A 225 -7.06 -7.81 -0.44
C ASP A 225 -6.71 -6.36 -0.80
N LEU A 226 -7.49 -5.74 -1.70
CA LEU A 226 -7.43 -4.29 -1.91
C LEU A 226 -8.07 -3.55 -0.73
N TYR A 227 -7.45 -2.47 -0.30
CA TYR A 227 -7.88 -1.69 0.87
C TYR A 227 -7.76 -0.18 0.65
N ASP A 228 -8.47 0.58 1.45
CA ASP A 228 -8.33 2.03 1.52
C ASP A 228 -7.10 2.37 2.37
N PRO A 229 -6.05 2.98 1.81
CA PRO A 229 -4.83 3.29 2.56
C PRO A 229 -5.02 4.42 3.58
N PHE A 230 -6.14 5.11 3.56
CA PHE A 230 -6.46 6.24 4.45
C PHE A 230 -7.56 5.93 5.46
N GLU A 231 -8.15 4.72 5.46
CA GLU A 231 -9.30 4.34 6.29
C GLU A 231 -9.04 4.54 7.79
N SER A 232 -7.78 4.39 8.24
CA SER A 232 -7.41 4.55 9.64
C SER A 232 -7.12 5.99 10.06
N LEU A 233 -7.02 6.92 9.11
CA LEU A 233 -6.65 8.29 9.41
C LEU A 233 -7.80 9.07 10.06
N THR A 234 -7.45 9.95 10.97
CA THR A 234 -8.40 10.88 11.61
C THR A 234 -8.05 12.31 11.19
N PRO A 235 -9.02 13.08 10.67
CA PRO A 235 -8.75 14.46 10.29
C PRO A 235 -8.42 15.31 11.51
N PRO A 236 -7.40 16.18 11.43
CA PRO A 236 -7.10 17.11 12.50
C PRO A 236 -8.21 18.16 12.64
N ASP A 237 -8.31 18.75 13.81
CA ASP A 237 -9.30 19.79 14.09
C ASP A 237 -8.63 21.16 14.28
N ASN A 238 -9.36 22.22 13.95
CA ASN A 238 -8.99 23.59 14.28
C ASN A 238 -10.24 24.36 14.69
N PRO A 239 -10.60 24.35 15.96
CA PRO A 239 -11.88 24.88 16.46
C PRO A 239 -11.96 26.41 16.46
N THR A 240 -10.94 27.14 15.98
CA THR A 240 -10.93 28.62 15.96
C THR A 240 -11.96 29.13 14.94
N PRO A 241 -13.07 29.77 15.37
CA PRO A 241 -14.08 30.25 14.44
C PRO A 241 -13.52 31.33 13.51
N ARG A 242 -13.83 31.24 12.23
CA ARG A 242 -13.41 32.18 11.19
C ARG A 242 -14.59 32.53 10.28
N THR A 243 -14.48 33.68 9.64
CA THR A 243 -15.45 34.14 8.62
C THR A 243 -14.69 34.60 7.38
N LEU A 244 -15.18 34.20 6.23
CA LEU A 244 -14.67 34.70 4.95
C LEU A 244 -15.22 36.09 4.71
N THR A 245 -14.34 37.05 4.51
CA THR A 245 -14.71 38.45 4.19
C THR A 245 -13.78 38.98 3.10
N CYS A 246 -14.35 39.40 2.00
CA CYS A 246 -13.61 40.06 0.93
C CYS A 246 -13.35 41.53 1.33
N ALA A 247 -12.08 41.88 1.46
CA ALA A 247 -11.71 43.25 1.84
C ALA A 247 -11.59 44.16 0.60
N THR A 248 -11.86 45.46 0.82
CA THR A 248 -11.83 46.47 -0.23
C THR A 248 -10.61 47.42 -0.17
N SER A 249 -9.73 47.27 0.82
CA SER A 249 -8.61 48.20 1.06
C SER A 249 -7.26 47.47 1.22
N SER A 250 -6.19 48.13 0.79
CA SER A 250 -4.82 47.60 0.81
C SER A 250 -4.25 47.43 2.20
N VAL A 251 -3.49 46.35 2.42
CA VAL A 251 -2.90 46.03 3.73
C VAL A 251 -1.52 45.39 3.58
N SER A 252 -0.79 45.43 4.66
CA SER A 252 0.53 44.81 4.80
C SER A 252 0.50 43.60 5.75
N TYR A 253 1.30 42.60 5.42
CA TYR A 253 1.51 41.39 6.19
C TYR A 253 2.72 41.54 7.09
N THR A 254 2.65 41.05 8.30
CA THR A 254 3.83 40.88 9.14
C THR A 254 4.17 39.39 9.20
N ALA A 255 5.36 39.03 8.77
CA ALA A 255 5.83 37.66 8.84
C ALA A 255 7.26 37.56 9.40
N ASN A 256 7.57 36.42 9.98
CA ASN A 256 8.93 36.02 10.27
C ASN A 256 9.42 35.18 9.08
N GLU A 257 10.49 35.63 8.48
CA GLU A 257 11.14 34.97 7.35
C GLU A 257 12.29 34.13 7.88
N GLN A 258 12.39 32.88 7.46
CA GLN A 258 13.54 32.04 7.69
C GLN A 258 14.12 31.62 6.35
N THR A 259 15.37 31.93 6.13
CA THR A 259 16.11 31.49 4.95
C THR A 259 17.12 30.43 5.35
N VAL A 260 17.04 29.27 4.72
CA VAL A 260 18.01 28.18 4.84
C VAL A 260 18.76 28.05 3.52
N VAL A 261 20.06 28.20 3.56
CA VAL A 261 20.95 27.97 2.42
C VAL A 261 21.77 26.73 2.69
N SER A 262 21.56 25.69 1.91
CA SER A 262 22.30 24.44 1.95
C SER A 262 23.20 24.36 0.72
N ILE A 263 24.48 24.07 0.92
CA ILE A 263 25.46 23.90 -0.15
C ILE A 263 26.02 22.50 -0.05
N SER A 264 25.81 21.69 -1.07
CA SER A 264 26.45 20.39 -1.24
C SER A 264 27.50 20.44 -2.33
N TYR A 265 28.55 19.64 -2.16
CA TYR A 265 29.67 19.62 -3.08
C TYR A 265 29.84 18.25 -3.70
N ASP A 266 29.72 18.16 -5.01
CA ASP A 266 29.98 16.96 -5.79
C ASP A 266 31.36 17.05 -6.44
N TYR A 267 32.09 15.95 -6.47
CA TYR A 267 33.43 15.86 -7.05
C TYR A 267 33.44 14.91 -8.24
N PHE A 268 34.16 15.33 -9.29
CA PHE A 268 34.28 14.58 -10.53
C PHE A 268 35.72 14.49 -10.97
N ILE A 269 36.15 13.33 -11.50
CA ILE A 269 37.49 13.11 -12.03
C ILE A 269 37.48 12.88 -13.54
N GLY A 270 38.55 13.25 -14.20
CA GLY A 270 38.83 12.99 -15.60
C GLY A 270 38.73 14.21 -16.50
N ARG A 271 39.11 14.01 -17.77
CA ARG A 271 39.02 15.05 -18.79
C ARG A 271 37.57 15.40 -19.05
N ASN A 272 36.93 16.33 -18.68
CA ASN A 272 35.51 16.74 -18.80
C ASN A 272 34.61 16.27 -17.66
N ALA A 273 35.14 16.03 -16.46
CA ALA A 273 34.35 15.72 -15.25
C ALA A 273 33.31 14.58 -15.47
N ARG A 274 33.75 13.44 -15.99
CA ARG A 274 32.86 12.36 -16.43
C ARG A 274 32.56 11.29 -15.39
N GLN A 275 33.29 11.25 -14.30
CA GLN A 275 33.13 10.23 -13.28
C GLN A 275 33.00 10.90 -11.90
N ALA A 276 31.87 10.66 -11.25
CA ALA A 276 31.67 11.08 -9.87
C ALA A 276 32.57 10.27 -8.92
N VAL A 277 33.09 10.94 -7.89
CA VAL A 277 33.96 10.33 -6.86
C VAL A 277 33.45 10.66 -5.47
N ALA A 278 33.65 9.71 -4.54
CA ALA A 278 33.19 9.87 -3.19
C ALA A 278 33.97 10.95 -2.42
N TYR A 279 33.29 11.60 -1.48
CA TYR A 279 33.85 12.68 -0.64
C TYR A 279 35.10 12.27 0.11
N ASP A 280 35.15 11.05 0.62
CA ASP A 280 36.25 10.50 1.42
C ASP A 280 37.52 10.14 0.63
N GLU A 281 37.49 10.22 -0.69
CA GLU A 281 38.68 10.05 -1.54
C GLU A 281 39.60 11.30 -1.57
N PHE A 282 39.14 12.44 -1.01
CA PHE A 282 39.88 13.73 -1.04
C PHE A 282 40.11 14.28 0.36
N ILE A 283 41.38 14.55 0.70
CA ILE A 283 41.75 15.10 2.02
C ILE A 283 41.24 16.53 2.22
N ASP A 284 41.08 17.30 1.14
CA ASP A 284 40.66 18.70 1.15
C ASP A 284 39.23 18.91 0.61
N ALA A 285 38.42 17.83 0.53
CA ALA A 285 37.04 17.95 0.10
C ALA A 285 36.22 18.79 1.09
N LYS A 286 35.43 19.70 0.58
CA LYS A 286 34.56 20.53 1.42
C LYS A 286 33.39 19.70 1.94
N ALA A 287 33.07 19.87 3.19
CA ALA A 287 31.83 19.33 3.77
C ALA A 287 30.63 20.17 3.33
N ASP A 288 29.48 19.53 3.28
CA ASP A 288 28.22 20.24 3.06
C ASP A 288 27.99 21.29 4.13
N GLU A 289 27.49 22.43 3.72
CA GLU A 289 27.27 23.59 4.58
C GLU A 289 25.78 23.92 4.64
N THR A 290 25.30 24.25 5.81
CA THR A 290 23.94 24.78 5.98
C THR A 290 23.99 26.03 6.84
N ASN A 291 23.47 27.14 6.29
CA ASN A 291 23.35 28.41 6.96
C ASN A 291 21.89 28.78 7.08
N THR A 292 21.47 29.17 8.28
CA THR A 292 20.10 29.62 8.54
C THR A 292 20.13 31.07 9.02
N SER A 293 19.32 31.91 8.41
CA SER A 293 19.06 33.29 8.84
C SER A 293 17.59 33.50 9.11
N GLN A 294 17.28 34.37 10.05
CA GLN A 294 15.88 34.73 10.38
C GLN A 294 15.73 36.23 10.39
N LEU A 295 14.63 36.71 9.75
CA LEU A 295 14.17 38.08 9.80
C LEU A 295 12.78 38.10 10.44
N ASN A 296 12.66 38.70 11.61
CA ASN A 296 11.41 38.75 12.34
C ASN A 296 10.66 40.07 12.05
N GLY A 297 9.32 39.98 11.97
CA GLY A 297 8.45 41.12 11.86
C GLY A 297 8.59 41.90 10.57
N GLN A 298 8.96 41.24 9.47
CA GLN A 298 9.03 41.87 8.16
C GLN A 298 7.65 42.18 7.62
N THR A 299 7.54 43.31 6.90
CA THR A 299 6.26 43.74 6.32
C THR A 299 6.27 43.49 4.81
N TYR A 300 5.29 42.77 4.32
CA TYR A 300 5.09 42.42 2.92
C TYR A 300 3.80 43.03 2.38
N THR A 301 3.81 43.45 1.12
CA THR A 301 2.62 43.96 0.44
C THR A 301 1.76 42.88 -0.20
N THR A 302 2.28 41.67 -0.27
CA THR A 302 1.59 40.42 -0.70
C THR A 302 1.83 39.37 0.36
N LEU A 303 0.95 38.37 0.47
CA LEU A 303 1.23 37.24 1.36
C LEU A 303 2.51 36.55 0.90
N PRO A 304 3.54 36.48 1.73
CA PRO A 304 4.74 35.77 1.35
C PRO A 304 4.46 34.26 1.29
N VAL A 305 4.88 33.64 0.22
CA VAL A 305 4.82 32.19 0.00
C VAL A 305 6.22 31.62 0.11
N ASP A 306 6.31 30.41 0.61
CA ASP A 306 7.58 29.72 0.72
C ASP A 306 8.19 29.53 -0.68
N GLU A 307 9.49 29.76 -0.76
CA GLU A 307 10.23 29.68 -2.01
C GLU A 307 11.40 28.72 -1.87
N SER A 308 11.66 27.94 -2.88
CA SER A 308 12.88 27.14 -2.96
C SER A 308 13.51 27.28 -4.33
N SER A 309 14.81 27.52 -4.34
CA SER A 309 15.59 27.61 -5.57
C SER A 309 16.88 26.83 -5.45
N THR A 310 17.27 26.16 -6.53
CA THR A 310 18.53 25.41 -6.58
C THR A 310 19.38 25.95 -7.72
N VAL A 311 20.61 26.28 -7.41
CA VAL A 311 21.61 26.75 -8.37
C VAL A 311 22.80 25.80 -8.35
N VAL A 312 23.14 25.27 -9.51
CA VAL A 312 24.32 24.41 -9.68
C VAL A 312 25.42 25.26 -10.30
N SER A 313 26.59 25.28 -9.68
CA SER A 313 27.74 26.03 -10.18
C SER A 313 28.32 25.39 -11.46
N ASP A 314 29.11 26.16 -12.18
CA ASP A 314 30.03 25.59 -13.16
C ASP A 314 31.05 24.66 -12.46
N LEU A 315 31.61 23.73 -13.24
CA LEU A 315 32.66 22.85 -12.76
C LEU A 315 33.97 23.61 -12.57
N TYR A 316 34.49 23.62 -11.36
CA TYR A 316 35.77 24.23 -11.01
C TYR A 316 36.85 23.18 -10.83
N GLN A 317 37.98 23.31 -11.56
CA GLN A 317 39.11 22.42 -11.31
C GLN A 317 39.78 22.78 -9.97
N VAL A 318 39.74 21.85 -9.01
CA VAL A 318 40.30 22.03 -7.66
C VAL A 318 41.63 21.30 -7.45
N ALA A 319 41.90 20.24 -8.23
CA ALA A 319 43.14 19.48 -8.11
C ALA A 319 43.51 18.75 -9.42
N GLY A 320 44.68 18.17 -9.45
CA GLY A 320 45.16 17.26 -10.47
C GLY A 320 45.57 17.91 -11.80
N SER A 321 46.09 17.12 -12.73
CA SER A 321 46.48 17.55 -14.08
C SER A 321 46.27 16.41 -15.09
N GLY A 322 46.07 16.78 -16.36
CA GLY A 322 45.88 15.79 -17.43
C GLY A 322 44.60 14.97 -17.26
N PRO A 323 44.69 13.63 -17.27
CA PRO A 323 43.50 12.77 -17.05
C PRO A 323 43.03 12.74 -15.59
N ASP A 324 43.88 13.09 -14.63
CA ASP A 324 43.60 13.04 -13.19
C ASP A 324 43.12 14.40 -12.63
N LYS A 325 42.56 15.24 -13.48
CA LYS A 325 41.93 16.49 -13.07
C LYS A 325 40.71 16.20 -12.22
N VAL A 326 40.66 16.84 -11.06
CA VAL A 326 39.49 16.82 -10.17
C VAL A 326 38.72 18.13 -10.28
N TYR A 327 37.46 18.03 -10.47
CA TYR A 327 36.54 19.16 -10.54
C TYR A 327 35.55 19.11 -9.38
N GLU A 328 35.23 20.25 -8.84
CA GLU A 328 34.20 20.48 -7.83
C GLU A 328 33.00 21.15 -8.49
N GLN A 329 31.81 20.74 -8.14
CA GLN A 329 30.57 21.40 -8.48
C GLN A 329 29.76 21.62 -7.20
N ALA A 330 29.37 22.84 -6.92
CA ALA A 330 28.53 23.16 -5.78
C ALA A 330 27.08 23.27 -6.20
N THR A 331 26.20 22.58 -5.49
CA THR A 331 24.75 22.72 -5.59
C THR A 331 24.27 23.53 -4.40
N THR A 332 23.79 24.73 -4.64
CA THR A 332 23.26 25.61 -3.59
C THR A 332 21.74 25.59 -3.67
N THR A 333 21.10 25.10 -2.62
CA THR A 333 19.66 25.15 -2.44
C THR A 333 19.32 26.24 -1.41
N THR A 334 18.51 27.19 -1.81
CA THR A 334 17.98 28.23 -0.93
C THR A 334 16.49 27.99 -0.72
N THR A 335 16.09 27.79 0.52
CA THR A 335 14.69 27.65 0.92
C THR A 335 14.33 28.82 1.83
N ILE A 336 13.27 29.53 1.49
CA ILE A 336 12.73 30.64 2.26
C ILE A 336 11.35 30.23 2.76
N THR A 337 11.16 30.24 4.07
CA THR A 337 9.88 29.94 4.73
C THR A 337 9.37 31.16 5.47
N TYR A 338 8.07 31.38 5.41
CA TYR A 338 7.43 32.52 6.01
C TYR A 338 6.39 32.11 7.06
N ASN A 339 6.58 32.54 8.30
CA ASN A 339 5.58 32.40 9.35
C ASN A 339 4.84 33.72 9.54
N VAL A 340 3.62 33.80 9.02
CA VAL A 340 2.78 35.02 9.08
C VAL A 340 2.23 35.19 10.49
N THR A 341 2.59 36.30 11.15
CA THR A 341 2.24 36.61 12.53
C THR A 341 1.23 37.76 12.71
N GLY A 342 0.94 38.49 11.62
CA GLY A 342 0.13 39.72 11.66
C GLY A 342 -1.15 39.67 10.83
N ASN A 343 -2.05 40.60 11.11
CA ASN A 343 -3.28 40.82 10.35
C ASN A 343 -3.01 41.38 8.96
N VAL A 344 -3.86 40.99 8.07
CA VAL A 344 -3.75 41.22 6.67
C VAL A 344 -5.05 41.80 6.13
N SER A 345 -4.99 42.82 5.31
CA SER A 345 -6.05 43.15 4.38
C SER A 345 -5.48 43.46 3.00
N THR A 346 -6.23 43.20 1.97
CA THR A 346 -5.83 43.42 0.57
C THR A 346 -6.80 44.37 -0.11
N SER A 347 -6.37 45.04 -1.15
CA SER A 347 -7.31 45.77 -2.02
C SER A 347 -8.03 44.75 -2.90
N GLY A 348 -9.30 44.53 -2.64
CA GLY A 348 -10.18 43.70 -3.47
C GLY A 348 -10.10 42.18 -3.29
N GLY A 349 -9.44 41.66 -2.24
CA GLY A 349 -9.32 40.22 -1.99
C GLY A 349 -9.58 39.79 -0.54
N ALA A 350 -9.38 38.52 -0.22
CA ALA A 350 -9.40 37.98 1.11
C ALA A 350 -8.07 37.31 1.45
N ASN A 351 -7.62 37.48 2.69
CA ASN A 351 -6.50 36.76 3.25
C ASN A 351 -7.00 36.01 4.49
N LEU A 352 -6.99 34.71 4.38
CA LEU A 352 -7.63 33.86 5.39
C LEU A 352 -6.59 33.21 6.29
N LEU A 353 -6.94 33.12 7.54
CA LEU A 353 -6.17 32.40 8.56
C LEU A 353 -6.78 31.03 8.80
N PRO A 354 -5.97 30.02 9.20
CA PRO A 354 -6.47 28.69 9.56
C PRO A 354 -7.54 28.77 10.65
N GLY A 355 -8.53 27.87 10.59
CA GLY A 355 -9.64 27.81 11.54
C GLY A 355 -10.87 27.13 10.98
N THR A 356 -11.99 27.21 11.68
CA THR A 356 -13.27 26.62 11.26
C THR A 356 -14.15 27.67 10.60
N TYR A 357 -14.59 27.35 9.40
CA TYR A 357 -15.49 28.14 8.56
C TYR A 357 -16.81 27.37 8.37
N SER A 358 -17.93 28.04 8.59
CA SER A 358 -19.28 27.49 8.31
C SER A 358 -19.73 27.70 6.88
N ASP A 359 -19.01 28.54 6.13
CA ASP A 359 -19.26 28.86 4.74
C ASP A 359 -17.93 29.29 4.09
N PHE A 360 -17.60 28.69 2.95
CA PHE A 360 -16.36 28.98 2.23
C PHE A 360 -16.62 29.22 0.73
N ASP A 361 -17.62 30.07 0.48
CA ASP A 361 -18.00 30.47 -0.88
C ASP A 361 -17.16 31.67 -1.34
N LEU A 362 -16.16 31.41 -2.18
CA LEU A 362 -15.20 32.40 -2.63
C LEU A 362 -15.79 33.29 -3.71
N SER A 363 -15.94 34.56 -3.38
CA SER A 363 -16.41 35.64 -4.26
C SER A 363 -15.39 36.75 -4.48
N CYS A 364 -14.11 36.51 -4.15
CA CYS A 364 -12.97 37.38 -4.40
C CYS A 364 -11.68 36.58 -4.44
N ASP A 365 -10.61 37.17 -5.00
CA ASP A 365 -9.28 36.59 -4.96
C ASP A 365 -8.86 36.31 -3.51
N THR A 366 -8.45 35.09 -3.24
CA THR A 366 -8.22 34.65 -1.87
C THR A 366 -6.84 34.01 -1.72
N THR A 367 -6.14 34.44 -0.69
CA THR A 367 -4.87 33.83 -0.29
C THR A 367 -5.00 33.23 1.11
N LEU A 368 -4.46 32.05 1.28
CA LEU A 368 -4.49 31.29 2.53
C LEU A 368 -3.14 31.33 3.24
N ALA A 369 -3.14 31.59 4.52
CA ALA A 369 -1.98 31.31 5.35
C ALA A 369 -1.81 29.79 5.54
N SER A 370 -0.58 29.31 5.71
CA SER A 370 -0.32 27.90 5.99
C SER A 370 -1.09 27.44 7.25
N GLY A 371 -1.73 26.25 7.17
CA GLY A 371 -2.42 25.62 8.28
C GLY A 371 -3.71 24.89 7.91
N ILE A 372 -4.48 24.51 8.92
CA ILE A 372 -5.66 23.63 8.82
C ILE A 372 -6.93 24.47 8.74
N TYR A 373 -7.72 24.27 7.69
CA TYR A 373 -9.00 24.91 7.40
C TYR A 373 -10.12 23.88 7.50
N VAL A 374 -10.95 24.00 8.53
CA VAL A 374 -12.11 23.12 8.72
C VAL A 374 -13.33 23.78 8.08
N ILE A 375 -13.97 23.12 7.14
CA ILE A 375 -15.24 23.54 6.54
C ILE A 375 -16.34 22.71 7.18
N ASP A 376 -17.17 23.38 7.98
CA ASP A 376 -18.18 22.71 8.83
C ASP A 376 -19.59 22.97 8.31
N GLY A 377 -20.11 22.07 7.49
CA GLY A 377 -21.48 22.05 6.96
C GLY A 377 -21.75 22.96 5.75
N GLY A 378 -20.83 23.85 5.40
CA GLY A 378 -20.85 24.61 4.16
C GLY A 378 -20.04 23.90 3.06
N ASP A 379 -19.90 24.54 1.90
CA ASP A 379 -19.10 24.00 0.81
C ASP A 379 -17.80 24.80 0.62
N LEU A 380 -16.71 24.11 0.26
CA LEU A 380 -15.54 24.74 -0.33
C LEU A 380 -15.87 25.04 -1.79
N ASN A 381 -16.36 26.25 -2.06
CA ASN A 381 -16.79 26.66 -3.38
C ASN A 381 -15.91 27.78 -3.91
N VAL A 382 -15.20 27.51 -5.02
CA VAL A 382 -14.40 28.49 -5.73
C VAL A 382 -15.11 28.89 -7.02
N ASN A 383 -15.67 30.10 -7.02
CA ASN A 383 -16.38 30.61 -8.18
C ASN A 383 -15.45 31.00 -9.31
N ALA A 384 -15.97 30.91 -10.53
CA ALA A 384 -15.25 31.34 -11.73
C ALA A 384 -14.73 32.78 -11.62
N GLN A 385 -13.59 33.07 -12.23
CA GLN A 385 -12.93 34.40 -12.28
C GLN A 385 -12.16 34.78 -10.99
N TYR A 386 -12.20 33.98 -9.95
CA TYR A 386 -11.44 34.24 -8.73
C TYR A 386 -10.25 33.27 -8.60
N SER A 387 -9.25 33.74 -7.86
CA SER A 387 -8.08 32.93 -7.54
C SER A 387 -8.12 32.44 -6.09
N LEU A 388 -7.63 31.21 -5.87
CA LEU A 388 -7.38 30.65 -4.55
C LEU A 388 -5.95 30.16 -4.46
N ARG A 389 -5.15 30.79 -3.62
CA ARG A 389 -3.73 30.47 -3.46
C ARG A 389 -3.40 30.13 -2.02
N GLY A 390 -2.64 29.06 -1.81
CA GLY A 390 -2.17 28.66 -0.48
C GLY A 390 -1.11 27.59 -0.54
N SER A 391 -0.03 27.80 0.20
CA SER A 391 1.01 26.80 0.39
C SER A 391 0.98 26.28 1.82
N GLY A 392 1.20 24.97 2.01
CA GLY A 392 1.12 24.31 3.31
C GLY A 392 -0.29 24.40 3.90
N VAL A 393 -1.32 24.03 3.14
CA VAL A 393 -2.71 24.08 3.58
C VAL A 393 -3.34 22.67 3.60
N MET A 394 -4.25 22.47 4.54
CA MET A 394 -5.12 21.29 4.58
C MET A 394 -6.56 21.74 4.80
N PHE A 395 -7.46 21.29 3.92
CA PHE A 395 -8.89 21.44 4.12
C PHE A 395 -9.50 20.18 4.73
N VAL A 396 -10.24 20.35 5.81
CA VAL A 396 -11.00 19.27 6.45
C VAL A 396 -12.47 19.53 6.22
N LEU A 397 -13.17 18.63 5.52
CA LEU A 397 -14.59 18.75 5.19
C LEU A 397 -15.42 17.96 6.20
N LYS A 398 -16.30 18.66 6.95
CA LYS A 398 -17.15 18.06 7.99
C LYS A 398 -18.63 18.30 7.73
N ASN A 399 -19.47 17.47 8.31
CA ASN A 399 -20.94 17.61 8.34
C ASN A 399 -21.60 17.75 6.97
N GLY A 400 -21.04 17.11 5.94
CA GLY A 400 -21.54 17.12 4.56
C GLY A 400 -21.05 18.32 3.74
N ALA A 401 -19.96 18.96 4.17
CA ALA A 401 -19.29 19.96 3.37
C ALA A 401 -18.77 19.33 2.07
N GLY A 402 -18.98 20.02 0.96
CA GLY A 402 -18.58 19.58 -0.38
C GLY A 402 -17.43 20.41 -0.94
N LEU A 403 -17.01 20.01 -2.16
CA LEU A 403 -15.96 20.65 -2.94
C LEU A 403 -16.52 21.04 -4.30
N THR A 404 -16.51 22.32 -4.63
CA THR A 404 -16.88 22.81 -5.96
C THR A 404 -15.83 23.79 -6.47
N ILE A 405 -15.15 23.43 -7.54
CA ILE A 405 -14.26 24.30 -8.27
C ILE A 405 -14.86 24.58 -9.64
N ASN A 406 -15.29 25.81 -9.84
CA ASN A 406 -15.94 26.23 -11.08
C ASN A 406 -14.92 26.57 -12.18
N GLY A 407 -15.29 26.33 -13.42
CA GLY A 407 -14.45 26.63 -14.58
C GLY A 407 -14.10 28.12 -14.68
N GLY A 408 -12.81 28.39 -14.92
CA GLY A 408 -12.27 29.76 -14.96
C GLY A 408 -11.73 30.27 -13.61
N ALA A 409 -11.78 29.46 -12.56
CA ALA A 409 -11.02 29.70 -11.34
C ALA A 409 -9.52 29.47 -11.56
N ASP A 410 -8.68 30.26 -10.89
CA ASP A 410 -7.21 30.10 -10.87
C ASP A 410 -6.80 29.59 -9.48
N ILE A 411 -6.39 28.33 -9.39
CA ILE A 411 -6.14 27.65 -8.12
C ILE A 411 -4.68 27.20 -8.05
N GLU A 412 -4.06 27.51 -6.92
CA GLU A 412 -2.70 27.07 -6.59
C GLU A 412 -2.65 26.69 -5.12
N LEU A 413 -2.74 25.39 -4.86
CA LEU A 413 -2.77 24.83 -3.51
C LEU A 413 -1.73 23.74 -3.34
N THR A 414 -0.95 23.83 -2.27
CA THR A 414 0.03 22.82 -1.87
C THR A 414 -0.29 22.33 -0.46
N ALA A 415 -0.29 21.02 -0.28
CA ALA A 415 -0.56 20.39 1.01
C ALA A 415 0.52 20.67 2.04
N MET A 416 0.18 20.45 3.30
CA MET A 416 1.08 20.62 4.44
C MET A 416 2.16 19.53 4.49
N THR A 417 3.35 19.93 4.86
CA THR A 417 4.45 19.03 5.23
C THR A 417 4.32 18.55 6.68
N VAL A 418 5.07 17.53 7.07
CA VAL A 418 5.16 17.04 8.47
C VAL A 418 5.43 18.18 9.45
N ASN A 419 6.41 19.04 9.14
CA ASN A 419 6.80 20.13 10.03
C ASN A 419 5.69 21.19 10.19
N GLU A 420 4.96 21.49 9.13
CA GLU A 420 3.84 22.45 9.16
C GLU A 420 2.65 21.86 9.94
N LEU A 421 2.37 20.57 9.82
CA LEU A 421 1.36 19.88 10.62
C LEU A 421 1.70 19.91 12.12
N ILE A 422 2.94 19.62 12.48
CA ILE A 422 3.42 19.72 13.87
C ILE A 422 3.31 21.16 14.36
N ALA A 423 3.69 22.15 13.55
CA ALA A 423 3.54 23.57 13.89
C ALA A 423 2.08 24.01 14.05
N ALA A 424 1.16 23.36 13.35
CA ALA A 424 -0.29 23.54 13.49
C ALA A 424 -0.89 22.80 14.70
N GLY A 425 -0.09 22.04 15.45
CA GLY A 425 -0.48 21.34 16.69
C GLY A 425 -0.88 19.88 16.52
N VAL A 426 -0.64 19.29 15.34
CA VAL A 426 -0.83 17.85 15.11
C VAL A 426 0.29 17.08 15.81
N ALA A 427 -0.02 15.92 16.41
CA ALA A 427 0.97 15.06 17.02
C ALA A 427 1.96 14.53 15.96
N ALA A 428 3.22 14.31 16.34
CA ALA A 428 4.27 13.97 15.37
C ALA A 428 3.97 12.67 14.59
N ASP A 429 3.46 11.65 15.27
CA ASP A 429 3.10 10.37 14.64
C ASP A 429 1.94 10.54 13.63
N ASP A 430 0.91 11.32 13.99
CA ASP A 430 -0.21 11.63 13.08
C ASP A 430 0.23 12.55 11.93
N ALA A 431 1.21 13.42 12.17
CA ALA A 431 1.71 14.35 11.16
C ALA A 431 2.46 13.64 10.02
N GLU A 432 3.17 12.55 10.32
CA GLU A 432 3.82 11.71 9.30
C GLU A 432 2.78 11.06 8.38
N ASP A 433 1.66 10.59 8.93
CA ASP A 433 0.60 9.94 8.18
C ASP A 433 -0.29 10.92 7.39
N LEU A 434 -0.43 12.17 7.87
CA LEU A 434 -1.25 13.21 7.26
C LEU A 434 -0.48 14.12 6.31
N ALA A 435 0.84 14.03 6.26
CA ALA A 435 1.65 14.86 5.37
C ALA A 435 1.26 14.63 3.90
N GLY A 436 1.14 15.72 3.15
CA GLY A 436 0.68 15.67 1.76
C GLY A 436 -0.85 15.62 1.60
N MET A 437 -1.64 15.55 2.67
CA MET A 437 -3.11 15.61 2.58
C MET A 437 -3.55 17.06 2.34
N LEU A 438 -4.16 17.31 1.17
CA LEU A 438 -4.65 18.63 0.77
C LEU A 438 -6.12 18.82 1.16
N ILE A 439 -6.97 17.84 0.84
CA ILE A 439 -8.39 17.85 1.19
C ILE A 439 -8.74 16.52 1.86
N PHE A 440 -9.29 16.60 3.05
CA PHE A 440 -9.66 15.45 3.86
C PHE A 440 -11.12 15.53 4.27
N GLU A 441 -12.00 14.74 3.66
CA GLU A 441 -13.36 14.58 4.16
C GLU A 441 -13.37 13.71 5.42
N ASP A 442 -13.97 14.20 6.50
CA ASP A 442 -14.12 13.42 7.73
C ASP A 442 -14.89 12.12 7.44
N PRO A 443 -14.32 10.93 7.71
CA PRO A 443 -14.99 9.64 7.47
C PRO A 443 -16.34 9.51 8.21
N ASN A 444 -16.56 10.29 9.27
CA ASN A 444 -17.82 10.35 9.99
C ASN A 444 -18.82 11.34 9.37
N SER A 445 -18.42 12.12 8.37
CA SER A 445 -19.32 12.99 7.62
C SER A 445 -20.31 12.18 6.79
N ARG A 446 -21.51 12.72 6.61
CA ARG A 446 -22.54 12.09 5.76
C ARG A 446 -22.23 12.09 4.26
N GLY A 447 -21.11 12.67 3.85
CA GLY A 447 -20.79 12.91 2.46
C GLY A 447 -21.53 14.09 1.83
N ALA A 448 -20.93 14.69 0.83
CA ALA A 448 -21.52 15.75 0.03
C ALA A 448 -22.04 15.21 -1.31
N GLN A 449 -23.00 15.93 -1.87
CA GLN A 449 -23.48 15.68 -3.24
C GLN A 449 -22.84 16.68 -4.18
N ASN A 450 -22.52 16.21 -5.40
CA ASN A 450 -22.02 17.07 -6.49
C ASN A 450 -20.64 17.74 -6.23
N ASN A 451 -19.71 17.01 -5.63
CA ASN A 451 -18.32 17.48 -5.63
C ASN A 451 -17.81 17.52 -7.07
N MET A 452 -17.38 18.70 -7.49
CA MET A 452 -17.03 18.94 -8.88
C MET A 452 -15.75 19.77 -8.99
N ILE A 453 -14.84 19.31 -9.83
CA ILE A 453 -13.72 20.09 -10.33
C ILE A 453 -13.98 20.31 -11.82
N ASN A 454 -14.40 21.53 -12.19
CA ASN A 454 -14.93 21.82 -13.51
C ASN A 454 -14.09 22.89 -14.23
N GLY A 455 -13.99 22.79 -15.52
CA GLY A 455 -13.74 23.90 -16.38
C GLY A 455 -12.38 23.97 -17.07
N ASN A 456 -12.06 25.14 -17.59
CA ASN A 456 -10.77 25.53 -18.15
C ASN A 456 -9.86 26.16 -17.08
N ALA A 457 -9.91 25.64 -15.86
CA ALA A 457 -9.17 26.20 -14.74
C ALA A 457 -7.67 25.98 -14.94
N SER A 458 -6.88 27.02 -14.69
CA SER A 458 -5.48 26.85 -14.31
C SER A 458 -5.50 26.32 -12.88
N THR A 459 -5.54 25.01 -12.75
CA THR A 459 -5.65 24.38 -11.43
C THR A 459 -4.35 23.67 -11.14
N PHE A 460 -3.61 24.20 -10.17
CA PHE A 460 -2.44 23.54 -9.60
C PHE A 460 -2.83 23.02 -8.20
N LEU A 461 -2.95 21.69 -8.08
CA LEU A 461 -3.22 21.02 -6.82
C LEU A 461 -2.10 20.04 -6.52
N ASN A 462 -1.38 20.22 -5.44
CA ASN A 462 -0.29 19.34 -5.02
C ASN A 462 -0.64 18.70 -3.68
N GLY A 463 -0.87 17.39 -3.70
CA GLY A 463 -1.24 16.61 -2.52
C GLY A 463 -2.35 15.60 -2.77
N VAL A 464 -2.98 15.13 -1.69
CA VAL A 464 -4.02 14.11 -1.70
C VAL A 464 -5.39 14.74 -1.48
N ILE A 465 -6.36 14.38 -2.31
CA ILE A 465 -7.79 14.64 -2.10
C ILE A 465 -8.42 13.31 -1.65
N TYR A 466 -8.88 13.25 -0.41
CA TYR A 466 -9.51 12.08 0.18
C TYR A 466 -10.96 12.37 0.57
N THR A 467 -11.91 11.74 -0.13
CA THR A 467 -13.36 11.93 0.08
C THR A 467 -14.09 10.58 0.12
N PRO A 468 -13.95 9.82 1.23
CA PRO A 468 -14.43 8.43 1.30
C PRO A 468 -15.95 8.28 1.23
N ASN A 469 -16.71 9.32 1.57
CA ASN A 469 -18.17 9.29 1.57
C ASN A 469 -18.77 10.04 0.37
N SER A 470 -17.94 10.71 -0.44
CA SER A 470 -18.38 11.60 -1.51
C SER A 470 -17.78 11.21 -2.85
N ASP A 471 -18.61 11.26 -3.89
CA ASP A 471 -18.17 11.11 -5.26
C ASP A 471 -17.49 12.41 -5.74
N ILE A 472 -16.48 12.30 -6.61
CA ILE A 472 -15.85 13.45 -7.29
C ILE A 472 -16.08 13.36 -8.78
N GLU A 473 -16.58 14.44 -9.38
CA GLU A 473 -16.63 14.61 -10.82
C GLU A 473 -15.56 15.61 -11.28
N MET A 474 -14.75 15.20 -12.26
CA MET A 474 -13.81 16.05 -12.96
C MET A 474 -14.31 16.23 -14.38
N ALA A 475 -14.75 17.45 -14.74
CA ALA A 475 -15.49 17.67 -15.96
C ALA A 475 -14.99 18.85 -16.80
N GLY A 476 -15.35 18.88 -18.06
CA GLY A 476 -15.07 19.97 -18.98
C GLY A 476 -13.68 19.90 -19.60
N THR A 477 -13.00 21.03 -19.71
CA THR A 477 -11.60 21.17 -20.15
C THR A 477 -10.69 21.45 -18.96
N ALA A 478 -11.00 20.84 -17.82
CA ALA A 478 -10.22 20.99 -16.61
C ALA A 478 -8.78 20.52 -16.88
N GLY A 479 -7.83 21.42 -16.76
CA GLY A 479 -6.40 21.10 -16.74
C GLY A 479 -5.95 21.09 -15.28
N ALA A 480 -5.61 19.94 -14.75
CA ALA A 480 -4.92 19.88 -13.49
C ALA A 480 -3.42 19.74 -13.76
N ASN A 481 -2.68 20.81 -13.49
CA ASN A 481 -1.24 20.75 -13.37
C ASN A 481 -0.91 20.48 -11.91
N SER A 482 -0.11 19.48 -11.63
CA SER A 482 0.36 19.20 -10.28
C SER A 482 1.75 18.57 -10.34
N GLU A 483 2.57 18.78 -9.34
CA GLU A 483 3.78 17.98 -9.18
C GLU A 483 3.41 16.54 -8.78
N CYS A 484 2.43 16.40 -7.90
CA CYS A 484 1.79 15.12 -7.61
C CYS A 484 0.38 15.32 -7.01
N LEU A 485 -0.64 14.88 -7.74
CA LEU A 485 -2.02 14.86 -7.27
C LEU A 485 -2.48 13.40 -7.11
N MET A 486 -2.94 13.03 -5.94
CA MET A 486 -3.66 11.79 -5.71
C MET A 486 -5.12 12.09 -5.35
N VAL A 487 -6.04 11.37 -5.97
CA VAL A 487 -7.48 11.45 -5.66
C VAL A 487 -7.97 10.09 -5.19
N ALA A 488 -8.39 10.00 -3.95
CA ALA A 488 -9.04 8.83 -3.38
C ALA A 488 -10.46 9.24 -2.93
N ALA A 489 -11.47 8.78 -3.66
CA ALA A 489 -12.85 9.20 -3.45
C ALA A 489 -13.79 7.99 -3.48
N LYS A 490 -14.98 8.14 -2.91
CA LYS A 490 -16.00 7.07 -2.95
C LYS A 490 -16.21 6.56 -4.36
N ALA A 491 -16.43 7.46 -5.33
CA ALA A 491 -16.33 7.19 -6.75
C ALA A 491 -15.75 8.40 -7.49
N ILE A 492 -15.15 8.14 -8.65
CA ILE A 492 -14.50 9.17 -9.47
C ILE A 492 -15.08 9.10 -10.87
N ASN A 493 -15.66 10.20 -11.33
CA ASN A 493 -16.16 10.37 -12.69
C ASN A 493 -15.31 11.41 -13.43
N ILE A 494 -14.69 11.00 -14.52
CA ILE A 494 -13.91 11.90 -15.38
C ILE A 494 -14.66 12.04 -16.70
N SER A 495 -15.14 13.24 -16.99
CA SER A 495 -16.05 13.49 -18.10
C SER A 495 -15.58 14.62 -19.02
N GLY A 496 -16.10 14.63 -20.24
CA GLY A 496 -15.80 15.65 -21.23
C GLY A 496 -14.42 15.48 -21.89
N THR A 497 -13.67 16.56 -22.03
CA THR A 497 -12.28 16.60 -22.55
C THR A 497 -11.30 17.02 -21.46
N ALA A 498 -11.53 16.56 -20.24
CA ALA A 498 -10.65 16.86 -19.11
C ALA A 498 -9.21 16.49 -19.45
N ASP A 499 -8.29 17.40 -19.21
CA ASP A 499 -6.85 17.19 -19.38
C ASP A 499 -6.23 16.99 -18.00
N LEU A 500 -6.06 15.75 -17.63
CA LEU A 500 -5.44 15.33 -16.38
C LEU A 500 -4.02 14.83 -16.66
N SER A 501 -3.25 15.68 -17.31
CA SER A 501 -1.92 15.32 -17.85
C SER A 501 -0.83 15.22 -16.79
N SER A 502 -1.12 15.45 -15.51
CA SER A 502 -0.09 15.36 -14.48
C SER A 502 -0.62 14.92 -13.12
N PHE A 503 -0.96 13.62 -13.02
CA PHE A 503 -0.94 12.95 -11.73
C PHE A 503 0.49 12.46 -11.49
N CYS A 504 1.26 13.04 -10.63
CA CYS A 504 2.64 12.70 -10.31
C CYS A 504 3.54 12.46 -11.57
N GLU A 505 4.37 13.43 -11.91
CA GLU A 505 5.25 13.38 -13.09
C GLU A 505 6.24 12.20 -13.03
N SER A 506 6.73 11.79 -14.22
CA SER A 506 7.79 10.78 -14.34
C SER A 506 9.06 11.25 -13.61
N GLY A 507 9.42 10.58 -12.53
CA GLY A 507 10.52 10.93 -11.62
C GLY A 507 10.06 11.24 -10.20
N PHE A 508 8.76 11.29 -9.96
CA PHE A 508 8.20 11.29 -8.62
C PHE A 508 8.59 9.98 -7.92
N ASP A 509 9.01 10.08 -6.66
CA ASP A 509 9.35 8.91 -5.87
C ASP A 509 8.07 8.09 -5.61
N GLU A 510 7.96 6.95 -6.30
CA GLU A 510 6.81 6.07 -6.19
C GLU A 510 6.60 5.56 -4.76
N ASP A 511 7.64 5.59 -3.92
CA ASP A 511 7.54 5.20 -2.51
C ASP A 511 6.66 6.16 -1.69
N ASN A 512 6.42 7.38 -2.18
CA ASN A 512 5.49 8.33 -1.56
C ASN A 512 4.02 8.07 -1.91
N LEU A 513 3.73 7.22 -2.90
CA LEU A 513 2.36 6.83 -3.21
C LEU A 513 1.87 5.78 -2.21
N LYS A 514 0.66 5.98 -1.71
CA LYS A 514 0.05 5.00 -0.81
C LYS A 514 -0.30 3.71 -1.55
N VAL A 515 0.09 2.60 -0.96
CA VAL A 515 -0.26 1.27 -1.44
C VAL A 515 -1.72 0.99 -1.11
N PHE A 516 -2.50 0.50 -2.08
CA PHE A 516 -3.89 0.10 -1.88
C PHE A 516 -4.13 -1.41 -2.10
N GLY A 517 -3.09 -2.14 -2.45
CA GLY A 517 -3.06 -3.60 -2.49
C GLY A 517 -1.71 -4.06 -2.00
N SER A 518 -1.69 -4.78 -0.89
CA SER A 518 -0.45 -5.20 -0.26
C SER A 518 0.33 -6.13 -1.18
N GLY A 519 1.52 -5.71 -1.57
CA GLY A 519 2.55 -6.62 -2.04
C GLY A 519 2.84 -7.67 -0.97
N GLY A 520 3.14 -8.87 -1.38
CA GLY A 520 3.43 -9.92 -0.42
C GLY A 520 3.61 -11.27 -1.08
N THR A 521 3.67 -12.28 -0.26
CA THR A 521 3.76 -13.65 -0.73
C THR A 521 2.52 -14.41 -0.32
N ARG A 522 1.78 -14.90 -1.30
CA ARG A 522 0.71 -15.86 -1.09
C ARG A 522 1.28 -17.27 -1.24
N VAL A 523 1.09 -18.08 -0.24
CA VAL A 523 1.50 -19.50 -0.29
C VAL A 523 0.29 -20.41 -0.25
N ARG A 524 0.36 -21.52 -0.99
CA ARG A 524 -0.70 -22.54 -0.98
C ARG A 524 -0.13 -23.94 -1.13
N LEU A 525 -0.77 -24.91 -0.51
CA LEU A 525 -0.51 -26.31 -0.78
C LEU A 525 -1.06 -26.68 -2.16
N VAL A 526 -0.29 -27.47 -2.91
CA VAL A 526 -0.64 -27.90 -4.29
C VAL A 526 -0.56 -29.42 -4.46
N ALA A 527 0.00 -30.11 -3.47
CA ALA A 527 0.01 -31.59 -3.39
C ALA A 527 0.17 -32.06 -1.94
#